data_f2edfbaa9ea46d26f9c93b35a9b55115
#
_entry.id   f2edfbaa9ea46d26f9c93b35a9b55115
#
_cell.length_a   1.000
_cell.length_b   1.000
_cell.length_c   1.000
_cell.angle_alpha   90.00
_cell.angle_beta   90.00
_cell.angle_gamma   90.00
#
_symmetry.space_group_name_H-M   'P 1'
#
loop_
_entity.id
_entity.type
_entity.pdbx_description
1 polymer ?
#
loop_
_entity_poly.entity_id
_entity_poly.type
_entity_poly.pdbx_seq_one_letter_code
_entity_poly.pdbx_strand_id
1 'polypeptide(L)'
;MTRFALIGGTFDPFHNGHRRLIEVVLGSGQIDRIILMVAGQQPHKTRVKVSAASYRYEMAARGVADLEQVVVSDLEIKRAGRSFTIDTLDALQQLLDPDDDLTLVYGSDVLFDLPSWRQPDVILARYPLLIAVRGGMTLAVAKTQADALRQAYQARITFLEAPMLELSATQVRETMVRHQPSDDLIPERVAALIARHDLYGYDDELTALDPGIWQILSDYERQVRPFLNTKRLLHSLNVMRYAMHLAMRHQLDVLQAGVAGLLHDCAKCLEAHTVL
;
A
#
# COMPACT_ATOMS: atom_id res chain seq x y z
N MET A 1 -13.76 -4.35 -23.57
CA MET A 1 -14.30 -4.65 -22.21
C MET A 1 -13.31 -5.54 -21.49
N THR A 2 -12.58 -4.99 -20.54
CA THR A 2 -11.60 -5.69 -19.69
C THR A 2 -12.16 -5.76 -18.27
N ARG A 3 -12.04 -6.92 -17.61
CA ARG A 3 -12.48 -7.09 -16.23
C ARG A 3 -11.32 -6.81 -15.29
N PHE A 4 -11.33 -5.65 -14.67
CA PHE A 4 -10.32 -5.24 -13.71
C PHE A 4 -10.70 -5.63 -12.28
N ALA A 5 -9.69 -5.96 -11.47
CA ALA A 5 -9.82 -6.01 -10.02
C ALA A 5 -8.98 -4.89 -9.38
N LEU A 6 -9.54 -4.21 -8.38
CA LEU A 6 -8.81 -3.29 -7.51
C LEU A 6 -8.43 -3.99 -6.21
N ILE A 7 -7.14 -4.14 -5.95
CA ILE A 7 -6.59 -4.64 -4.68
C ILE A 7 -5.85 -3.50 -4.01
N GLY A 8 -6.44 -2.93 -2.96
CA GLY A 8 -5.83 -1.87 -2.17
C GLY A 8 -5.05 -2.42 -0.97
N GLY A 9 -3.90 -1.84 -0.67
CA GLY A 9 -3.13 -2.24 0.50
C GLY A 9 -2.05 -1.25 0.91
N THR A 10 -1.61 -1.35 2.17
CA THR A 10 -0.46 -0.58 2.66
C THR A 10 0.85 -1.11 2.08
N PHE A 11 0.97 -2.44 1.95
CA PHE A 11 2.14 -3.18 1.44
C PHE A 11 3.44 -2.83 2.19
N ASP A 12 3.38 -2.91 3.50
CA ASP A 12 4.47 -2.52 4.41
C ASP A 12 4.92 -3.68 5.33
N PRO A 13 5.64 -4.70 4.76
CA PRO A 13 6.01 -4.90 3.36
C PRO A 13 4.92 -5.60 2.52
N PHE A 14 5.13 -5.62 1.20
CA PHE A 14 4.47 -6.59 0.33
C PHE A 14 4.98 -8.01 0.69
N HIS A 15 4.07 -8.97 0.88
CA HIS A 15 4.41 -10.32 1.35
C HIS A 15 3.67 -11.41 0.57
N ASN A 16 4.05 -12.67 0.78
CA ASN A 16 3.50 -13.81 0.03
C ASN A 16 1.99 -14.00 0.21
N GLY A 17 1.40 -13.51 1.31
CA GLY A 17 -0.06 -13.45 1.46
C GLY A 17 -0.74 -12.52 0.44
N HIS A 18 -0.12 -11.38 0.13
CA HIS A 18 -0.61 -10.49 -0.93
C HIS A 18 -0.44 -11.13 -2.31
N ARG A 19 0.73 -11.74 -2.57
CA ARG A 19 0.99 -12.46 -3.81
C ARG A 19 -0.01 -13.59 -4.04
N ARG A 20 -0.26 -14.40 -3.01
CA ARG A 20 -1.25 -15.49 -3.08
C ARG A 20 -2.65 -14.99 -3.42
N LEU A 21 -3.10 -13.88 -2.82
CA LEU A 21 -4.38 -13.27 -3.14
C LEU A 21 -4.46 -12.88 -4.62
N ILE A 22 -3.42 -12.24 -5.15
CA ILE A 22 -3.32 -11.83 -6.56
C ILE A 22 -3.42 -13.04 -7.48
N GLU A 23 -2.67 -14.10 -7.21
CA GLU A 23 -2.66 -15.34 -7.99
C GLU A 23 -4.03 -16.02 -7.99
N VAL A 24 -4.71 -16.06 -6.83
CA VAL A 24 -6.06 -16.62 -6.70
C VAL A 24 -7.08 -15.80 -7.49
N VAL A 25 -6.99 -14.47 -7.42
CA VAL A 25 -7.89 -13.57 -8.17
C VAL A 25 -7.73 -13.78 -9.68
N LEU A 26 -6.50 -13.81 -10.18
CA LEU A 26 -6.22 -14.07 -11.60
C LEU A 26 -6.64 -15.49 -12.01
N GLY A 27 -6.36 -16.49 -11.17
CA GLY A 27 -6.71 -17.89 -11.43
C GLY A 27 -8.20 -18.17 -11.37
N SER A 28 -9.04 -17.25 -10.84
CA SER A 28 -10.51 -17.41 -10.80
C SER A 28 -11.19 -17.39 -12.17
N GLY A 29 -10.50 -16.87 -13.19
CA GLY A 29 -11.06 -16.66 -14.53
C GLY A 29 -12.13 -15.56 -14.61
N GLN A 30 -12.39 -14.84 -13.50
CA GLN A 30 -13.37 -13.75 -13.43
C GLN A 30 -12.72 -12.39 -13.74
N ILE A 31 -11.39 -12.27 -13.60
CA ILE A 31 -10.61 -11.04 -13.69
C ILE A 31 -9.52 -11.22 -14.74
N ASP A 32 -9.36 -10.23 -15.61
CA ASP A 32 -8.36 -10.21 -16.67
C ASP A 32 -7.08 -9.47 -16.23
N ARG A 33 -7.25 -8.38 -15.46
CA ARG A 33 -6.16 -7.53 -14.99
C ARG A 33 -6.39 -7.02 -13.57
N ILE A 34 -5.31 -6.77 -12.85
CA ILE A 34 -5.35 -6.25 -11.47
C ILE A 34 -4.69 -4.88 -11.42
N ILE A 35 -5.36 -3.93 -10.77
CA ILE A 35 -4.80 -2.66 -10.31
C ILE A 35 -4.43 -2.85 -8.84
N LEU A 36 -3.13 -2.93 -8.56
CA LEU A 36 -2.61 -3.03 -7.20
C LEU A 36 -2.38 -1.61 -6.68
N MET A 37 -3.30 -1.10 -5.86
CA MET A 37 -3.30 0.27 -5.36
C MET A 37 -2.49 0.38 -4.07
N VAL A 38 -1.37 1.07 -4.11
CA VAL A 38 -0.57 1.34 -2.91
C VAL A 38 -1.18 2.51 -2.16
N ALA A 39 -1.65 2.24 -0.94
CA ALA A 39 -2.35 3.23 -0.14
C ALA A 39 -1.49 4.48 0.14
N GLY A 40 -2.10 5.64 -0.03
CA GLY A 40 -1.58 6.92 0.42
C GLY A 40 -1.72 7.09 1.95
N GLN A 41 -2.28 8.19 2.40
CA GLN A 41 -2.61 8.41 3.81
C GLN A 41 -3.97 7.81 4.13
N GLN A 42 -3.98 6.69 4.86
CA GLN A 42 -5.23 6.03 5.24
C GLN A 42 -5.91 6.75 6.40
N PRO A 43 -7.24 7.04 6.34
CA PRO A 43 -7.98 7.74 7.38
C PRO A 43 -7.92 7.06 8.76
N HIS A 44 -7.84 5.73 8.77
CA HIS A 44 -7.94 4.90 9.98
C HIS A 44 -6.59 4.52 10.61
N LYS A 45 -5.45 4.82 9.97
CA LYS A 45 -4.10 4.41 10.44
C LYS A 45 -3.19 5.58 10.82
N THR A 46 -3.74 6.66 11.38
CA THR A 46 -2.97 7.86 11.73
C THR A 46 -1.96 7.68 12.88
N ARG A 47 -2.01 6.55 13.60
CA ARG A 47 -1.13 6.26 14.74
C ARG A 47 -0.13 5.13 14.50
N VAL A 48 -0.16 4.50 13.34
CA VAL A 48 0.77 3.41 13.00
C VAL A 48 1.84 3.95 12.08
N LYS A 49 3.10 3.81 12.48
CA LYS A 49 4.21 4.11 11.60
C LYS A 49 4.14 3.21 10.37
N VAL A 50 4.22 3.82 9.21
CA VAL A 50 4.24 3.16 7.91
C VAL A 50 5.49 3.61 7.19
N SER A 51 6.19 2.69 6.52
CA SER A 51 7.35 3.04 5.70
C SER A 51 6.98 4.04 4.62
N ALA A 52 7.94 4.86 4.18
CA ALA A 52 7.75 5.86 3.15
C ALA A 52 7.04 5.26 1.92
N ALA A 53 6.14 6.04 1.34
CA ALA A 53 5.26 5.56 0.28
C ALA A 53 6.02 4.99 -0.93
N SER A 54 7.18 5.57 -1.25
CA SER A 54 8.03 5.09 -2.34
C SER A 54 8.65 3.72 -2.08
N TYR A 55 9.02 3.40 -0.84
CA TYR A 55 9.45 2.03 -0.50
C TYR A 55 8.31 1.03 -0.67
N ARG A 56 7.12 1.36 -0.19
CA ARG A 56 5.95 0.49 -0.28
C ARG A 56 5.53 0.23 -1.72
N TYR A 57 5.59 1.27 -2.56
CA TYR A 57 5.37 1.14 -4.00
C TYR A 57 6.40 0.22 -4.65
N GLU A 58 7.70 0.42 -4.38
CA GLU A 58 8.75 -0.43 -4.92
C GLU A 58 8.67 -1.88 -4.43
N MET A 59 8.29 -2.11 -3.17
CA MET A 59 8.06 -3.46 -2.67
C MET A 59 6.90 -4.13 -3.40
N ALA A 60 5.79 -3.43 -3.61
CA ALA A 60 4.66 -3.95 -4.37
C ALA A 60 5.04 -4.23 -5.83
N ALA A 61 5.72 -3.29 -6.50
CA ALA A 61 6.16 -3.44 -7.89
C ALA A 61 7.11 -4.63 -8.08
N ARG A 62 8.06 -4.83 -7.17
CA ARG A 62 8.98 -5.98 -7.21
C ARG A 62 8.30 -7.29 -6.87
N GLY A 63 7.31 -7.26 -5.98
CA GLY A 63 6.55 -8.45 -5.56
C GLY A 63 5.68 -9.04 -6.66
N VAL A 64 5.34 -8.25 -7.69
CA VAL A 64 4.51 -8.66 -8.83
C VAL A 64 5.20 -8.50 -10.18
N ALA A 65 6.51 -8.28 -10.21
CA ALA A 65 7.25 -7.92 -11.43
C ALA A 65 7.22 -8.98 -12.55
N ASP A 66 6.85 -10.21 -12.24
CA ASP A 66 6.67 -11.34 -13.15
C ASP A 66 5.21 -11.58 -13.55
N LEU A 67 4.28 -10.77 -13.07
CA LEU A 67 2.84 -10.90 -13.36
C LEU A 67 2.41 -9.77 -14.31
N GLU A 68 2.39 -10.04 -15.61
CA GLU A 68 2.08 -9.05 -16.66
C GLU A 68 0.65 -8.48 -16.56
N GLN A 69 -0.26 -9.23 -15.94
CA GLN A 69 -1.64 -8.80 -15.72
C GLN A 69 -1.80 -7.82 -14.56
N VAL A 70 -0.73 -7.53 -13.80
CA VAL A 70 -0.79 -6.67 -12.61
C VAL A 70 -0.13 -5.32 -12.87
N VAL A 71 -0.89 -4.25 -12.68
CA VAL A 71 -0.37 -2.87 -12.73
C VAL A 71 -0.36 -2.29 -11.32
N VAL A 72 0.80 -1.86 -10.87
CA VAL A 72 0.92 -1.17 -9.57
C VAL A 72 0.63 0.31 -9.77
N SER A 73 -0.30 0.84 -8.96
CA SER A 73 -0.73 2.24 -9.05
C SER A 73 -0.26 3.04 -7.84
N ASP A 74 0.26 4.23 -8.10
CA ASP A 74 0.65 5.23 -7.11
C ASP A 74 -0.36 6.39 -7.00
N LEU A 75 -1.56 6.21 -7.53
CA LEU A 75 -2.61 7.22 -7.60
C LEU A 75 -2.92 7.84 -6.22
N GLU A 76 -3.03 7.01 -5.18
CA GLU A 76 -3.27 7.47 -3.82
C GLU A 76 -2.03 8.13 -3.20
N ILE A 77 -0.84 7.69 -3.56
CA ILE A 77 0.42 8.30 -3.08
C ILE A 77 0.57 9.73 -3.61
N LYS A 78 0.16 9.96 -4.86
CA LYS A 78 0.20 11.29 -5.49
C LYS A 78 -0.85 12.25 -4.95
N ARG A 79 -1.94 11.72 -4.39
CA ARG A 79 -3.01 12.54 -3.83
C ARG A 79 -2.60 13.17 -2.51
N ALA A 80 -2.84 14.47 -2.37
CA ALA A 80 -2.66 15.16 -1.11
C ALA A 80 -3.76 14.81 -0.10
N GLY A 81 -3.40 14.63 1.17
CA GLY A 81 -4.34 14.36 2.25
C GLY A 81 -4.81 12.91 2.33
N ARG A 82 -5.93 12.69 3.00
CA ARG A 82 -6.48 11.35 3.24
C ARG A 82 -7.06 10.75 1.96
N SER A 83 -6.76 9.49 1.71
CA SER A 83 -7.32 8.73 0.59
C SER A 83 -8.57 7.97 1.04
N PHE A 84 -9.72 8.33 0.49
CA PHE A 84 -10.95 7.56 0.66
C PHE A 84 -11.19 6.71 -0.58
N THR A 85 -11.75 5.51 -0.38
CA THR A 85 -12.00 4.57 -1.48
C THR A 85 -12.85 5.19 -2.59
N ILE A 86 -13.88 5.96 -2.26
CA ILE A 86 -14.74 6.60 -3.27
C ILE A 86 -13.94 7.56 -4.16
N ASP A 87 -13.04 8.37 -3.60
CA ASP A 87 -12.22 9.30 -4.37
C ASP A 87 -11.24 8.56 -5.30
N THR A 88 -10.80 7.36 -4.92
CA THR A 88 -9.93 6.51 -5.73
C THR A 88 -10.72 5.84 -6.87
N LEU A 89 -11.95 5.41 -6.59
CA LEU A 89 -12.84 4.84 -7.60
C LEU A 89 -13.24 5.87 -8.66
N ASP A 90 -13.57 7.09 -8.25
CA ASP A 90 -13.90 8.19 -9.17
C ASP A 90 -12.72 8.55 -10.08
N ALA A 91 -11.50 8.55 -9.53
CA ALA A 91 -10.30 8.79 -10.33
C ALA A 91 -9.98 7.64 -11.29
N LEU A 92 -10.15 6.38 -10.88
CA LEU A 92 -9.95 5.21 -11.74
C LEU A 92 -10.97 5.18 -12.88
N GLN A 93 -12.20 5.59 -12.63
CA GLN A 93 -13.25 5.64 -13.64
C GLN A 93 -12.96 6.63 -14.78
N GLN A 94 -12.17 7.68 -14.51
CA GLN A 94 -11.70 8.62 -15.52
C GLN A 94 -10.52 8.06 -16.35
N LEU A 95 -9.87 7.00 -15.88
CA LEU A 95 -8.70 6.37 -16.51
C LEU A 95 -9.03 5.08 -17.26
N LEU A 96 -10.11 4.40 -16.88
CA LEU A 96 -10.58 3.17 -17.50
C LEU A 96 -11.54 3.50 -18.67
N ASP A 97 -11.59 2.59 -19.64
CA ASP A 97 -12.57 2.71 -20.71
C ASP A 97 -14.00 2.55 -20.16
N PRO A 98 -15.02 3.25 -20.73
CA PRO A 98 -16.40 3.18 -20.25
C PRO A 98 -17.00 1.77 -20.21
N ASP A 99 -16.49 0.86 -21.06
CA ASP A 99 -16.92 -0.54 -21.16
C ASP A 99 -16.16 -1.49 -20.25
N ASP A 100 -15.21 -0.99 -19.43
CA ASP A 100 -14.45 -1.82 -18.53
C ASP A 100 -15.17 -2.02 -17.19
N ASP A 101 -15.10 -3.24 -16.68
CA ASP A 101 -15.65 -3.59 -15.37
C ASP A 101 -14.59 -3.46 -14.28
N LEU A 102 -14.96 -2.93 -13.12
CA LEU A 102 -14.10 -2.80 -11.95
C LEU A 102 -14.72 -3.53 -10.75
N THR A 103 -14.05 -4.58 -10.29
CA THR A 103 -14.39 -5.36 -9.09
C THR A 103 -13.46 -5.01 -7.94
N LEU A 104 -13.99 -4.80 -6.73
CA LEU A 104 -13.18 -4.52 -5.54
C LEU A 104 -12.85 -5.83 -4.83
N VAL A 105 -11.57 -6.03 -4.48
CA VAL A 105 -11.11 -7.25 -3.81
C VAL A 105 -10.66 -6.91 -2.39
N TYR A 106 -11.26 -7.58 -1.41
CA TYR A 106 -10.95 -7.38 0.01
C TYR A 106 -10.89 -8.71 0.79
N GLY A 107 -10.27 -8.66 1.97
CA GLY A 107 -10.43 -9.70 2.97
C GLY A 107 -11.80 -9.63 3.64
N SER A 108 -12.25 -10.75 4.22
CA SER A 108 -13.54 -10.84 4.89
C SER A 108 -13.70 -9.91 6.10
N ASP A 109 -12.60 -9.49 6.72
CA ASP A 109 -12.55 -8.48 7.79
C ASP A 109 -13.18 -7.14 7.39
N VAL A 110 -13.03 -6.73 6.13
CA VAL A 110 -13.56 -5.47 5.60
C VAL A 110 -15.10 -5.43 5.58
N LEU A 111 -15.78 -6.56 5.48
CA LEU A 111 -17.25 -6.61 5.43
C LEU A 111 -17.93 -5.89 6.60
N PHE A 112 -17.28 -5.86 7.77
CA PHE A 112 -17.80 -5.19 8.98
C PHE A 112 -17.53 -3.69 8.99
N ASP A 113 -16.48 -3.25 8.28
CA ASP A 113 -16.07 -1.85 8.24
C ASP A 113 -16.76 -1.07 7.11
N LEU A 114 -17.20 -1.76 6.03
CA LEU A 114 -17.79 -1.14 4.85
C LEU A 114 -18.91 -0.13 5.15
N PRO A 115 -19.87 -0.38 6.08
CA PRO A 115 -20.92 0.59 6.41
C PRO A 115 -20.40 1.91 7.01
N SER A 116 -19.17 1.91 7.57
CA SER A 116 -18.54 3.10 8.15
C SER A 116 -17.74 3.93 7.13
N TRP A 117 -17.59 3.44 5.90
CA TRP A 117 -16.83 4.12 4.87
C TRP A 117 -17.55 5.37 4.36
N ARG A 118 -16.81 6.24 3.69
CA ARG A 118 -17.40 7.42 3.03
C ARG A 118 -18.22 6.98 1.82
N GLN A 119 -19.49 7.34 1.78
CA GLN A 119 -20.47 6.98 0.72
C GLN A 119 -20.56 5.46 0.48
N PRO A 120 -20.84 4.66 1.51
CA PRO A 120 -20.86 3.20 1.41
C PRO A 120 -21.97 2.72 0.47
N ASP A 121 -23.09 3.43 0.43
CA ASP A 121 -24.23 3.20 -0.46
C ASP A 121 -23.81 3.26 -1.94
N VAL A 122 -23.06 4.28 -2.33
CA VAL A 122 -22.56 4.44 -3.70
C VAL A 122 -21.57 3.32 -4.06
N ILE A 123 -20.62 3.02 -3.15
CA ILE A 123 -19.59 1.99 -3.39
C ILE A 123 -20.26 0.62 -3.56
N LEU A 124 -21.12 0.23 -2.62
CA LEU A 124 -21.69 -1.11 -2.55
C LEU A 124 -22.74 -1.38 -3.65
N ALA A 125 -23.51 -0.35 -4.04
CA ALA A 125 -24.46 -0.49 -5.14
C ALA A 125 -23.76 -0.56 -6.52
N ARG A 126 -22.63 0.17 -6.69
CA ARG A 126 -22.01 0.34 -8.00
C ARG A 126 -20.98 -0.72 -8.33
N TYR A 127 -20.14 -1.11 -7.35
CA TYR A 127 -19.00 -1.99 -7.59
C TYR A 127 -19.20 -3.39 -7.02
N PRO A 128 -18.99 -4.46 -7.80
CA PRO A 128 -18.95 -5.82 -7.28
C PRO A 128 -17.81 -5.99 -6.28
N LEU A 129 -18.04 -6.82 -5.28
CA LEU A 129 -17.04 -7.19 -4.27
C LEU A 129 -16.66 -8.66 -4.44
N LEU A 130 -15.37 -8.94 -4.47
CA LEU A 130 -14.80 -10.28 -4.44
C LEU A 130 -14.05 -10.46 -3.12
N ILE A 131 -14.54 -11.34 -2.25
CA ILE A 131 -14.09 -11.45 -0.86
C ILE A 131 -13.23 -12.70 -0.65
N ALA A 132 -12.02 -12.49 -0.15
CA ALA A 132 -11.15 -13.56 0.33
C ALA A 132 -11.41 -13.82 1.82
N VAL A 133 -11.82 -15.03 2.16
CA VAL A 133 -12.03 -15.42 3.57
C VAL A 133 -10.67 -15.65 4.22
N ARG A 134 -10.36 -14.91 5.29
CA ARG A 134 -9.08 -14.95 6.01
C ARG A 134 -9.23 -14.50 7.47
N GLY A 135 -8.14 -14.59 8.23
CA GLY A 135 -8.05 -13.98 9.57
C GLY A 135 -8.87 -14.70 10.63
N GLY A 136 -8.99 -16.03 10.55
CA GLY A 136 -9.75 -16.83 11.52
C GLY A 136 -11.27 -16.68 11.42
N MET A 137 -11.77 -15.89 10.45
CA MET A 137 -13.20 -15.76 10.21
C MET A 137 -13.72 -16.98 9.45
N THR A 138 -14.84 -17.56 9.91
CA THR A 138 -15.47 -18.65 9.17
C THR A 138 -16.26 -18.13 7.97
N LEU A 139 -16.34 -18.93 6.92
CA LEU A 139 -17.14 -18.59 5.74
C LEU A 139 -18.62 -18.32 6.10
N ALA A 140 -19.16 -19.00 7.12
CA ALA A 140 -20.52 -18.79 7.58
C ALA A 140 -20.73 -17.37 8.13
N VAL A 141 -19.83 -16.89 8.98
CA VAL A 141 -19.88 -15.52 9.54
C VAL A 141 -19.74 -14.49 8.42
N ALA A 142 -18.79 -14.68 7.50
CA ALA A 142 -18.61 -13.79 6.36
C ALA A 142 -19.85 -13.75 5.46
N LYS A 143 -20.51 -14.87 5.20
CA LYS A 143 -21.76 -14.94 4.41
C LYS A 143 -22.89 -14.20 5.10
N THR A 144 -23.08 -14.40 6.42
CA THR A 144 -24.12 -13.67 7.18
C THR A 144 -23.96 -12.16 7.05
N GLN A 145 -22.73 -11.65 7.20
CA GLN A 145 -22.47 -10.22 7.04
C GLN A 145 -22.68 -9.75 5.58
N ALA A 146 -22.27 -10.56 4.60
CA ALA A 146 -22.50 -10.25 3.20
C ALA A 146 -24.01 -10.19 2.87
N ASP A 147 -24.84 -11.08 3.44
CA ASP A 147 -26.29 -11.07 3.25
C ASP A 147 -26.93 -9.79 3.83
N ALA A 148 -26.45 -9.35 5.01
CA ALA A 148 -26.88 -8.06 5.56
C ALA A 148 -26.55 -6.87 4.62
N LEU A 149 -25.32 -6.86 4.03
CA LEU A 149 -24.93 -5.82 3.07
C LEU A 149 -25.72 -5.91 1.75
N ARG A 150 -26.00 -7.12 1.26
CA ARG A 150 -26.87 -7.32 0.08
C ARG A 150 -28.26 -6.73 0.30
N GLN A 151 -28.84 -6.97 1.48
CA GLN A 151 -30.15 -6.48 1.84
C GLN A 151 -30.18 -4.96 2.01
N ALA A 152 -29.18 -4.40 2.70
CA ALA A 152 -29.14 -2.97 3.04
C ALA A 152 -28.74 -2.08 1.86
N TYR A 153 -27.83 -2.55 0.98
CA TYR A 153 -27.19 -1.74 -0.05
C TYR A 153 -27.33 -2.30 -1.47
N GLN A 154 -28.03 -3.42 -1.66
CA GLN A 154 -28.09 -4.16 -2.93
C GLN A 154 -26.70 -4.58 -3.43
N ALA A 155 -25.77 -4.85 -2.50
CA ALA A 155 -24.38 -5.14 -2.80
C ALA A 155 -24.22 -6.46 -3.57
N ARG A 156 -23.34 -6.48 -4.56
CA ARG A 156 -22.97 -7.65 -5.34
C ARG A 156 -21.69 -8.25 -4.73
N ILE A 157 -21.83 -9.29 -3.91
CA ILE A 157 -20.70 -9.88 -3.17
C ILE A 157 -20.53 -11.34 -3.58
N THR A 158 -19.33 -11.70 -3.99
CA THR A 158 -18.90 -13.08 -4.25
C THR A 158 -17.71 -13.44 -3.39
N PHE A 159 -17.48 -14.74 -3.16
CA PHE A 159 -16.38 -15.23 -2.33
C PHE A 159 -15.38 -15.99 -3.18
N LEU A 160 -14.09 -15.80 -2.91
CA LEU A 160 -13.01 -16.60 -3.50
C LEU A 160 -13.01 -17.99 -2.85
N GLU A 161 -13.11 -19.04 -3.69
CA GLU A 161 -13.09 -20.43 -3.26
C GLU A 161 -11.67 -21.02 -3.35
N ALA A 162 -10.72 -20.42 -2.59
CA ALA A 162 -9.35 -20.91 -2.55
C ALA A 162 -8.73 -20.65 -1.17
N PRO A 163 -7.81 -21.52 -0.72
CA PRO A 163 -7.11 -21.27 0.54
C PRO A 163 -6.21 -20.03 0.42
N MET A 164 -6.39 -19.10 1.36
CA MET A 164 -5.53 -17.94 1.52
C MET A 164 -4.36 -18.26 2.43
N LEU A 165 -3.22 -17.61 2.20
CA LEU A 165 -2.10 -17.66 3.12
C LEU A 165 -2.39 -16.69 4.28
N GLU A 166 -2.48 -17.23 5.49
CA GLU A 166 -2.68 -16.43 6.71
C GLU A 166 -1.36 -15.78 7.12
N LEU A 167 -1.10 -14.62 6.54
CA LEU A 167 0.11 -13.85 6.77
C LEU A 167 -0.25 -12.36 6.85
N SER A 168 0.30 -11.67 7.85
CA SER A 168 0.13 -10.23 8.02
C SER A 168 1.47 -9.49 7.91
N ALA A 169 1.44 -8.25 7.44
CA ALA A 169 2.62 -7.40 7.39
C ALA A 169 3.26 -7.19 8.79
N THR A 170 2.44 -7.21 9.85
CA THR A 170 2.94 -7.12 11.23
C THR A 170 3.78 -8.34 11.61
N GLN A 171 3.29 -9.55 11.33
CA GLN A 171 4.06 -10.77 11.56
C GLN A 171 5.39 -10.76 10.79
N VAL A 172 5.35 -10.32 9.52
CA VAL A 172 6.57 -10.23 8.70
C VAL A 172 7.58 -9.27 9.32
N ARG A 173 7.15 -8.07 9.73
CA ARG A 173 8.04 -7.10 10.39
C ARG A 173 8.60 -7.62 11.71
N GLU A 174 7.79 -8.26 12.55
CA GLU A 174 8.24 -8.86 13.81
C GLU A 174 9.29 -9.97 13.58
N THR A 175 9.11 -10.80 12.55
CA THR A 175 10.08 -11.82 12.16
C THR A 175 11.42 -11.18 11.75
N MET A 176 11.38 -10.11 10.97
CA MET A 176 12.56 -9.38 10.53
C MET A 176 13.31 -8.69 11.69
N VAL A 177 12.59 -8.01 12.58
CA VAL A 177 13.17 -7.37 13.77
C VAL A 177 13.86 -8.40 14.68
N ARG A 178 13.32 -9.61 14.73
CA ARG A 178 13.94 -10.72 15.50
C ARG A 178 15.07 -11.43 14.75
N HIS A 179 15.45 -10.97 13.56
CA HIS A 179 16.43 -11.61 12.68
C HIS A 179 16.15 -13.09 12.41
N GLN A 180 14.87 -13.46 12.35
CA GLN A 180 14.46 -14.81 12.01
C GLN A 180 14.37 -14.98 10.49
N PRO A 181 14.49 -16.21 9.95
CA PRO A 181 14.31 -16.48 8.52
C PRO A 181 12.95 -15.98 8.01
N SER A 182 12.96 -15.26 6.91
CA SER A 182 11.74 -14.67 6.31
C SER A 182 11.56 -15.04 4.83
N ASP A 183 12.33 -15.97 4.32
CA ASP A 183 12.38 -16.34 2.89
C ASP A 183 11.02 -16.86 2.38
N ASP A 184 10.29 -17.58 3.23
CA ASP A 184 8.93 -18.08 2.91
C ASP A 184 7.84 -17.02 3.09
N LEU A 185 8.15 -15.87 3.70
CA LEU A 185 7.17 -14.84 4.02
C LEU A 185 7.06 -13.75 2.96
N ILE A 186 8.15 -13.48 2.26
CA ILE A 186 8.24 -12.39 1.27
C ILE A 186 8.91 -12.86 -0.01
N PRO A 187 8.51 -12.31 -1.18
CA PRO A 187 9.21 -12.59 -2.42
C PRO A 187 10.67 -12.16 -2.36
N GLU A 188 11.58 -12.93 -2.97
CA GLU A 188 13.03 -12.69 -2.96
C GLU A 188 13.41 -11.25 -3.40
N ARG A 189 12.75 -10.73 -4.45
CA ARG A 189 13.01 -9.37 -4.94
C ARG A 189 12.59 -8.28 -3.95
N VAL A 190 11.62 -8.57 -3.09
CA VAL A 190 11.20 -7.68 -1.99
C VAL A 190 12.21 -7.78 -0.85
N ALA A 191 12.65 -9.00 -0.50
CA ALA A 191 13.69 -9.23 0.50
C ALA A 191 14.99 -8.48 0.14
N ALA A 192 15.41 -8.55 -1.12
CA ALA A 192 16.59 -7.84 -1.61
C ALA A 192 16.45 -6.30 -1.49
N LEU A 193 15.25 -5.74 -1.72
CA LEU A 193 15.01 -4.31 -1.50
C LEU A 193 15.11 -3.94 -0.02
N ILE A 194 14.47 -4.71 0.83
CA ILE A 194 14.45 -4.50 2.29
C ILE A 194 15.89 -4.52 2.83
N ALA A 195 16.66 -5.55 2.48
CA ALA A 195 18.07 -5.67 2.89
C ALA A 195 18.94 -4.51 2.37
N ARG A 196 18.77 -4.13 1.10
CA ARG A 196 19.54 -3.04 0.49
C ARG A 196 19.32 -1.69 1.16
N HIS A 197 18.11 -1.44 1.65
CA HIS A 197 17.72 -0.16 2.23
C HIS A 197 17.57 -0.25 3.75
N ASP A 198 17.95 -1.41 4.34
CA ASP A 198 17.85 -1.67 5.76
C ASP A 198 16.49 -1.26 6.36
N LEU A 199 15.43 -1.66 5.66
CA LEU A 199 14.08 -1.41 6.12
C LEU A 199 13.77 -2.36 7.29
N TYR A 200 13.06 -1.85 8.28
CA TYR A 200 12.66 -2.57 9.50
C TYR A 200 13.79 -2.97 10.47
N GLY A 201 15.06 -2.68 10.16
CA GLY A 201 16.20 -3.02 11.02
C GLY A 201 16.57 -1.96 12.07
N TYR A 202 16.49 -0.67 11.71
CA TYR A 202 16.88 0.47 12.58
C TYR A 202 15.69 1.21 13.20
N ASP A 203 14.51 0.66 13.13
CA ASP A 203 13.31 1.46 13.27
C ASP A 203 12.85 1.74 14.69
N ASP A 204 13.43 1.09 15.72
CA ASP A 204 12.91 1.21 17.09
C ASP A 204 13.01 2.64 17.65
N GLU A 205 14.14 3.32 17.44
CA GLU A 205 14.32 4.69 17.92
C GLU A 205 13.49 5.71 17.12
N LEU A 206 13.45 5.59 15.79
CA LEU A 206 12.66 6.46 14.94
C LEU A 206 11.14 6.26 15.10
N THR A 207 10.70 5.08 15.58
CA THR A 207 9.26 4.83 15.83
C THR A 207 8.71 5.64 16.99
N ALA A 208 9.54 6.04 17.92
CA ALA A 208 9.15 6.83 19.08
C ALA A 208 8.96 8.33 18.76
N LEU A 209 9.30 8.77 17.55
CA LEU A 209 9.13 10.17 17.13
C LEU A 209 7.65 10.57 17.02
N ASP A 210 7.40 11.86 17.24
CA ASP A 210 6.07 12.45 17.06
C ASP A 210 5.51 12.16 15.65
N PRO A 211 4.27 11.66 15.53
CA PRO A 211 3.64 11.40 14.24
C PRO A 211 3.59 12.60 13.30
N GLY A 212 3.59 13.83 13.83
CA GLY A 212 3.63 15.07 13.05
C GLY A 212 4.92 15.22 12.24
N ILE A 213 6.06 14.73 12.75
CA ILE A 213 7.33 14.70 12.02
C ILE A 213 7.18 13.86 10.74
N TRP A 214 6.62 12.66 10.85
CA TRP A 214 6.41 11.78 9.71
C TRP A 214 5.41 12.34 8.71
N GLN A 215 4.39 13.05 9.18
CA GLN A 215 3.45 13.73 8.31
C GLN A 215 4.15 14.79 7.44
N ILE A 216 4.98 15.63 8.05
CA ILE A 216 5.75 16.67 7.36
C ILE A 216 6.71 16.05 6.35
N LEU A 217 7.46 14.99 6.74
CA LEU A 217 8.39 14.31 5.85
C LEU A 217 7.67 13.63 4.67
N SER A 218 6.49 13.05 4.89
CA SER A 218 5.66 12.49 3.81
C SER A 218 5.19 13.56 2.82
N ASP A 219 4.87 14.76 3.31
CA ASP A 219 4.49 15.87 2.45
C ASP A 219 5.66 16.35 1.59
N TYR A 220 6.87 16.41 2.15
CA TYR A 220 8.08 16.68 1.37
C TYR A 220 8.40 15.56 0.38
N GLU A 221 8.31 14.28 0.77
CA GLU A 221 8.48 13.14 -0.14
C GLU A 221 7.56 13.28 -1.37
N ARG A 222 6.28 13.56 -1.14
CA ARG A 222 5.30 13.75 -2.22
C ARG A 222 5.70 14.90 -3.16
N GLN A 223 6.21 16.01 -2.62
CA GLN A 223 6.62 17.17 -3.42
C GLN A 223 7.87 16.90 -4.25
N VAL A 224 8.87 16.20 -3.73
CA VAL A 224 10.13 15.94 -4.45
C VAL A 224 10.05 14.74 -5.40
N ARG A 225 9.11 13.82 -5.16
CA ARG A 225 8.95 12.60 -5.97
C ARG A 225 8.86 12.84 -7.49
N PRO A 226 8.13 13.85 -8.01
CA PRO A 226 8.07 14.11 -9.45
C PRO A 226 9.40 14.52 -10.08
N PHE A 227 10.35 15.02 -9.30
CA PHE A 227 11.64 15.55 -9.75
C PHE A 227 12.78 14.53 -9.66
N LEU A 228 12.53 13.35 -9.10
CA LEU A 228 13.54 12.33 -8.88
C LEU A 228 13.17 11.02 -9.57
N ASN A 229 14.16 10.36 -10.19
CA ASN A 229 13.95 8.96 -10.57
C ASN A 229 13.94 8.06 -9.31
N THR A 230 13.39 6.85 -9.45
CA THR A 230 13.24 5.90 -8.33
C THR A 230 14.53 5.68 -7.56
N LYS A 231 15.67 5.48 -8.25
CA LYS A 231 16.97 5.24 -7.60
C LYS A 231 17.39 6.40 -6.70
N ARG A 232 17.21 7.63 -7.16
CA ARG A 232 17.54 8.86 -6.41
C ARG A 232 16.59 9.07 -5.25
N LEU A 233 15.30 8.86 -5.47
CA LEU A 233 14.30 8.99 -4.40
C LEU A 233 14.57 8.03 -3.25
N LEU A 234 14.81 6.76 -3.54
CA LEU A 234 15.15 5.76 -2.51
C LEU A 234 16.49 6.09 -1.80
N HIS A 235 17.47 6.62 -2.54
CA HIS A 235 18.70 7.13 -1.94
C HIS A 235 18.43 8.29 -0.97
N SER A 236 17.65 9.29 -1.37
CA SER A 236 17.30 10.44 -0.52
C SER A 236 16.53 10.00 0.74
N LEU A 237 15.64 9.02 0.64
CA LEU A 237 14.94 8.45 1.78
C LEU A 237 15.90 7.73 2.75
N ASN A 238 16.92 7.04 2.25
CA ASN A 238 17.96 6.44 3.10
C ASN A 238 18.77 7.51 3.81
N VAL A 239 19.20 8.54 3.10
CA VAL A 239 19.95 9.66 3.69
C VAL A 239 19.11 10.37 4.74
N MET A 240 17.81 10.59 4.47
CA MET A 240 16.87 11.14 5.46
C MET A 240 16.86 10.32 6.75
N ARG A 241 16.64 9.01 6.67
CA ARG A 241 16.59 8.11 7.84
C ARG A 241 17.90 8.15 8.62
N TYR A 242 19.03 8.06 7.92
CA TYR A 242 20.36 8.08 8.54
C TYR A 242 20.65 9.43 9.21
N ALA A 243 20.30 10.54 8.57
CA ALA A 243 20.44 11.88 9.14
C ALA A 243 19.59 12.05 10.41
N MET A 244 18.36 11.52 10.42
CA MET A 244 17.50 11.54 11.61
C MET A 244 18.11 10.75 12.77
N HIS A 245 18.67 9.57 12.52
CA HIS A 245 19.38 8.79 13.54
C HIS A 245 20.58 9.54 14.13
N LEU A 246 21.40 10.16 13.28
CA LEU A 246 22.52 10.98 13.74
C LEU A 246 22.02 12.15 14.58
N ALA A 247 20.97 12.84 14.16
CA ALA A 247 20.39 13.95 14.89
C ALA A 247 19.91 13.54 16.28
N MET A 248 19.22 12.38 16.39
CA MET A 248 18.82 11.86 17.70
C MET A 248 20.03 11.59 18.62
N ARG A 249 21.07 10.94 18.10
CA ARG A 249 22.31 10.64 18.87
C ARG A 249 23.04 11.89 19.35
N HIS A 250 22.99 12.96 18.56
CA HIS A 250 23.69 14.22 18.86
C HIS A 250 22.77 15.30 19.44
N GLN A 251 21.52 14.95 19.81
CA GLN A 251 20.53 15.87 20.37
C GLN A 251 20.28 17.10 19.49
N LEU A 252 20.28 16.91 18.16
CA LEU A 252 19.97 17.92 17.16
C LEU A 252 18.51 17.83 16.74
N ASP A 253 18.04 18.83 15.98
CA ASP A 253 16.68 18.83 15.42
C ASP A 253 16.50 17.70 14.38
N VAL A 254 15.72 16.68 14.77
CA VAL A 254 15.49 15.48 13.97
C VAL A 254 14.67 15.80 12.71
N LEU A 255 13.71 16.73 12.80
CA LEU A 255 12.91 17.13 11.65
C LEU A 255 13.76 17.85 10.60
N GLN A 256 14.56 18.82 11.04
CA GLN A 256 15.46 19.55 10.13
C GLN A 256 16.47 18.61 9.46
N ALA A 257 17.05 17.68 10.22
CA ALA A 257 17.97 16.68 9.67
C ALA A 257 17.26 15.77 8.64
N GLY A 258 16.03 15.34 8.94
CA GLY A 258 15.21 14.55 8.02
C GLY A 258 14.92 15.30 6.72
N VAL A 259 14.45 16.54 6.81
CA VAL A 259 14.16 17.39 5.64
C VAL A 259 15.42 17.62 4.81
N ALA A 260 16.54 17.97 5.44
CA ALA A 260 17.82 18.17 4.75
C ALA A 260 18.27 16.90 4.02
N GLY A 261 18.19 15.72 4.68
CA GLY A 261 18.52 14.44 4.09
C GLY A 261 17.62 14.06 2.91
N LEU A 262 16.33 14.38 2.99
CA LEU A 262 15.39 14.09 1.90
C LEU A 262 15.63 15.02 0.68
N LEU A 263 15.92 16.29 0.91
CA LEU A 263 16.02 17.31 -0.14
C LEU A 263 17.42 17.44 -0.77
N HIS A 264 18.48 16.85 -0.18
CA HIS A 264 19.88 17.09 -0.58
C HIS A 264 20.17 16.87 -2.07
N ASP A 265 19.44 15.98 -2.71
CA ASP A 265 19.63 15.57 -4.12
C ASP A 265 18.46 15.97 -5.04
N CYS A 266 17.51 16.80 -4.58
CA CYS A 266 16.25 17.07 -5.27
C CYS A 266 16.42 17.67 -6.68
N ALA A 267 17.51 18.39 -6.94
CA ALA A 267 17.78 19.01 -8.24
C ALA A 267 18.61 18.14 -9.20
N LYS A 268 19.15 16.99 -8.75
CA LYS A 268 20.10 16.20 -9.57
C LYS A 268 19.50 15.50 -10.80
N CYS A 269 18.20 15.40 -10.89
CA CYS A 269 17.51 14.83 -12.04
C CYS A 269 16.83 15.90 -12.92
N LEU A 270 16.94 17.17 -12.58
CA LEU A 270 16.44 18.27 -13.39
C LEU A 270 17.36 18.51 -14.59
N GLU A 271 16.79 18.81 -15.74
CA GLU A 271 17.55 19.28 -16.89
C GLU A 271 18.16 20.67 -16.60
N ALA A 272 19.34 20.95 -17.15
CA ALA A 272 20.07 22.19 -16.88
C ALA A 272 19.25 23.48 -17.18
N HIS A 273 18.29 23.40 -18.08
CA HIS A 273 17.38 24.52 -18.44
C HIS A 273 16.27 24.79 -17.40
N THR A 274 16.07 23.89 -16.43
CA THR A 274 15.04 24.05 -15.39
C THR A 274 15.59 24.63 -14.10
N VAL A 275 16.93 24.78 -14.00
CA VAL A 275 17.66 25.21 -12.79
C VAL A 275 18.03 26.70 -12.85
N LEU A 276 17.82 27.38 -13.97
CA LEU A 276 17.98 28.82 -14.19
C LEU A 276 16.58 29.45 -14.29
#